data_c93186f38d6b1274303e0fe9c2bbf044
#
_entry.id   c93186f38d6b1274303e0fe9c2bbf044
#
_cell.length_a   1.000
_cell.length_b   1.000
_cell.length_c   1.000
_cell.angle_alpha   90.00
_cell.angle_beta   90.00
_cell.angle_gamma   90.00
#
_symmetry.space_group_name_H-M   'P 1'
#
loop_
_entity.id
_entity.type
_entity.pdbx_description
1 polymer ?
#
loop_
_entity_poly.entity_id
_entity_poly.type
_entity_poly.pdbx_seq_one_letter_code
_entity_poly.pdbx_strand_id
1 'polypeptide(L)'
;GKNAMQELRLRLGMPPELVLSGESRWLGCCVSREDLNYCINAASRYSPWAAATTAQGYLTAPGGHRIGLCGEVVCKDGVVTGIREISSLCIRVARDFPGIAKRAADAPGSILILGAPGWGKTTLLRDLIRQIGEKQCVSVVDERGELFPEGLERGKKTDILTGCPKSPGIDMVLRTMGPDCI
;
A
#
# COMPACT_ATOMS: atom_id res chain seq x y z
N GLY A 1 -14.27 -6.43 -15.00
CA GLY A 1 -14.25 -6.92 -13.66
C GLY A 1 -13.40 -6.10 -12.70
N LYS A 2 -13.41 -6.47 -11.42
CA LYS A 2 -12.68 -5.80 -10.34
C LYS A 2 -11.16 -5.63 -10.60
N ASN A 3 -10.57 -6.49 -11.41
CA ASN A 3 -9.13 -6.47 -11.72
C ASN A 3 -8.68 -5.36 -12.67
N ALA A 4 -9.60 -4.62 -13.28
CA ALA A 4 -9.25 -3.52 -14.20
C ALA A 4 -9.24 -2.15 -13.52
N MET A 5 -9.83 -2.01 -12.31
CA MET A 5 -9.92 -0.74 -11.59
C MET A 5 -8.54 -0.31 -11.09
N GLN A 6 -8.13 0.91 -11.45
CA GLN A 6 -6.85 1.49 -11.05
C GLN A 6 -7.05 2.56 -9.97
N GLU A 7 -8.01 3.45 -10.22
CA GLU A 7 -8.31 4.55 -9.31
C GLU A 7 -9.82 4.79 -9.25
N LEU A 8 -10.29 5.24 -8.09
CA LEU A 8 -11.60 5.84 -7.90
C LEU A 8 -11.38 7.25 -7.35
N ARG A 9 -11.86 8.25 -8.07
CA ARG A 9 -11.75 9.66 -7.67
C ARG A 9 -13.11 10.19 -7.27
N LEU A 10 -13.18 10.67 -6.05
CA LEU A 10 -14.37 11.27 -5.45
C LEU A 10 -14.12 12.77 -5.26
N ARG A 11 -14.97 13.62 -5.83
CA ARG A 11 -14.90 15.07 -5.69
C ARG A 11 -16.27 15.57 -5.24
N LEU A 12 -16.31 16.35 -4.19
CA LEU A 12 -17.56 16.87 -3.63
C LEU A 12 -18.40 17.57 -4.71
N GLY A 13 -19.67 17.19 -4.82
CA GLY A 13 -20.62 17.76 -5.79
C GLY A 13 -20.45 17.26 -7.23
N MET A 14 -19.49 16.37 -7.51
CA MET A 14 -19.25 15.80 -8.83
C MET A 14 -19.56 14.31 -8.85
N PRO A 15 -19.91 13.71 -10.00
CA PRO A 15 -20.00 12.26 -10.12
C PRO A 15 -18.65 11.59 -9.82
N PRO A 16 -18.64 10.39 -9.21
CA PRO A 16 -17.44 9.59 -9.04
C PRO A 16 -16.80 9.26 -10.40
N GLU A 17 -15.47 9.41 -10.48
CA GLU A 17 -14.68 9.04 -11.65
C GLU A 17 -13.96 7.71 -11.38
N LEU A 18 -14.27 6.70 -12.18
CA LEU A 18 -13.65 5.39 -12.12
C LEU A 18 -12.62 5.26 -13.25
N VAL A 19 -11.34 5.06 -12.92
CA VAL A 19 -10.27 4.83 -13.88
C VAL A 19 -10.03 3.34 -14.05
N LEU A 20 -10.24 2.84 -15.27
CA LEU A 20 -10.11 1.45 -15.67
C LEU A 20 -9.09 1.36 -16.82
N SER A 21 -7.92 0.77 -16.56
CA SER A 21 -6.88 0.56 -17.59
C SER A 21 -6.53 1.81 -18.41
N GLY A 22 -6.58 2.99 -17.77
CA GLY A 22 -6.27 4.28 -18.39
C GLY A 22 -7.48 5.01 -18.98
N GLU A 23 -8.66 4.41 -19.01
CA GLU A 23 -9.91 5.05 -19.40
C GLU A 23 -10.70 5.50 -18.17
N SER A 24 -11.28 6.70 -18.24
CA SER A 24 -12.17 7.22 -17.20
C SER A 24 -13.64 6.95 -17.52
N ARG A 25 -14.39 6.52 -16.50
CA ARG A 25 -15.86 6.40 -16.56
C ARG A 25 -16.47 7.13 -15.39
N TRP A 26 -17.53 7.89 -15.64
CA TRP A 26 -18.29 8.62 -14.63
C TRP A 26 -19.48 7.81 -14.18
N LEU A 27 -19.77 7.82 -12.86
CA LEU A 27 -20.90 7.13 -12.25
C LEU A 27 -22.07 8.12 -12.04
N GLY A 28 -23.29 7.61 -11.89
CA GLY A 28 -24.50 8.40 -12.04
C GLY A 28 -24.93 9.33 -10.89
N CYS A 29 -24.27 9.32 -9.72
CA CYS A 29 -24.66 10.14 -8.56
C CYS A 29 -23.53 11.12 -8.23
N CYS A 30 -23.89 12.32 -7.70
CA CYS A 30 -22.88 13.23 -7.19
C CYS A 30 -22.39 12.80 -5.81
N VAL A 31 -21.11 12.97 -5.55
CA VAL A 31 -20.47 12.68 -4.27
C VAL A 31 -20.92 13.71 -3.23
N SER A 32 -21.46 13.24 -2.13
CA SER A 32 -21.81 14.05 -0.96
C SER A 32 -20.63 14.17 0.02
N ARG A 33 -20.76 15.03 1.01
CA ARG A 33 -19.80 15.13 2.11
C ARG A 33 -19.80 13.87 2.98
N GLU A 34 -20.97 13.28 3.15
CA GLU A 34 -21.18 12.03 3.89
C GLU A 34 -20.43 10.87 3.22
N ASP A 35 -20.41 10.80 1.89
CA ASP A 35 -19.67 9.77 1.14
C ASP A 35 -18.16 9.89 1.37
N LEU A 36 -17.61 11.12 1.33
CA LEU A 36 -16.19 11.36 1.60
C LEU A 36 -15.84 10.96 3.04
N ASN A 37 -16.64 11.36 4.01
CA ASN A 37 -16.44 11.02 5.41
C ASN A 37 -16.54 9.51 5.65
N TYR A 38 -17.49 8.84 5.01
CA TYR A 38 -17.62 7.38 5.08
C TYR A 38 -16.34 6.69 4.58
N CYS A 39 -15.82 7.11 3.42
CA CYS A 39 -14.60 6.53 2.86
C CYS A 39 -13.39 6.75 3.78
N ILE A 40 -13.25 7.93 4.37
CA ILE A 40 -12.15 8.25 5.31
C ILE A 40 -12.27 7.39 6.57
N ASN A 41 -13.45 7.33 7.16
CA ASN A 41 -13.70 6.57 8.38
C ASN A 41 -13.47 5.06 8.15
N ALA A 42 -13.96 4.52 7.05
CA ALA A 42 -13.76 3.13 6.67
C ALA A 42 -12.26 2.81 6.45
N ALA A 43 -11.52 3.71 5.80
CA ALA A 43 -10.10 3.55 5.55
C ALA A 43 -9.26 3.62 6.83
N SER A 44 -9.61 4.52 7.74
CA SER A 44 -8.93 4.72 9.02
C SER A 44 -9.38 3.71 10.10
N ARG A 45 -10.37 2.87 9.83
CA ARG A 45 -11.05 2.02 10.83
C ARG A 45 -11.47 2.79 12.07
N TYR A 46 -11.90 4.03 11.89
CA TYR A 46 -12.24 4.95 12.98
C TYR A 46 -11.10 5.19 13.97
N SER A 47 -9.83 4.98 13.55
CA SER A 47 -8.67 5.14 14.42
C SER A 47 -8.18 6.58 14.47
N PRO A 48 -7.98 7.16 15.67
CA PRO A 48 -7.40 8.49 15.83
C PRO A 48 -5.96 8.61 15.30
N TRP A 49 -5.23 7.50 15.17
CA TRP A 49 -3.86 7.44 14.67
C TRP A 49 -3.74 7.76 13.16
N ALA A 50 -4.85 7.69 12.43
CA ALA A 50 -4.90 8.16 11.04
C ALA A 50 -4.64 9.67 10.93
N ALA A 51 -4.76 10.45 12.01
CA ALA A 51 -4.48 11.87 12.01
C ALA A 51 -3.02 12.22 11.63
N ALA A 52 -2.05 11.38 11.99
CA ALA A 52 -0.64 11.60 11.64
C ALA A 52 -0.37 11.42 10.14
N THR A 53 -1.12 10.55 9.46
CA THR A 53 -1.00 10.35 8.00
C THR A 53 -1.82 11.36 7.21
N THR A 54 -2.87 11.94 7.78
CA THR A 54 -3.61 13.04 7.14
C THR A 54 -2.73 14.29 6.95
N ALA A 55 -1.76 14.54 7.83
CA ALA A 55 -0.77 15.58 7.65
C ALA A 55 0.12 15.35 6.41
N GLN A 56 0.30 14.11 5.99
CA GLN A 56 1.04 13.74 4.79
C GLN A 56 0.18 13.76 3.52
N GLY A 57 -1.12 14.07 3.62
CA GLY A 57 -2.05 14.14 2.49
C GLY A 57 -2.54 12.78 1.97
N TYR A 58 -2.37 11.70 2.74
CA TYR A 58 -2.89 10.39 2.35
C TYR A 58 -3.25 9.51 3.56
N LEU A 59 -4.03 8.47 3.27
CA LEU A 59 -4.33 7.34 4.16
C LEU A 59 -4.01 6.02 3.44
N THR A 60 -3.70 4.98 4.20
CA THR A 60 -3.61 3.61 3.69
C THR A 60 -4.81 2.82 4.24
N ALA A 61 -5.65 2.33 3.34
CA ALA A 61 -6.78 1.48 3.67
C ALA A 61 -6.38 0.01 3.72
N PRO A 62 -7.17 -0.86 4.39
CA PRO A 62 -6.99 -2.31 4.35
C PRO A 62 -6.84 -2.83 2.92
N GLY A 63 -5.97 -3.83 2.71
CA GLY A 63 -5.63 -4.31 1.38
C GLY A 63 -4.54 -3.48 0.68
N GLY A 64 -3.92 -2.51 1.38
CA GLY A 64 -2.84 -1.68 0.84
C GLY A 64 -3.30 -0.60 -0.14
N HIS A 65 -4.60 -0.32 -0.19
CA HIS A 65 -5.15 0.77 -1.00
C HIS A 65 -4.69 2.11 -0.44
N ARG A 66 -4.21 2.99 -1.32
CA ARG A 66 -3.78 4.33 -0.93
C ARG A 66 -4.83 5.35 -1.28
N ILE A 67 -5.21 6.17 -0.30
CA ILE A 67 -6.21 7.23 -0.46
C ILE A 67 -5.50 8.58 -0.32
N GLY A 68 -5.32 9.28 -1.43
CA GLY A 68 -4.88 10.67 -1.45
C GLY A 68 -6.03 11.58 -1.01
N LEU A 69 -5.71 12.59 -0.21
CA LEU A 69 -6.64 13.56 0.37
C LEU A 69 -6.36 14.94 -0.19
N CYS A 70 -7.38 15.64 -0.61
CA CYS A 70 -7.32 17.07 -0.92
C CYS A 70 -8.43 17.83 -0.19
N GLY A 71 -8.09 19.01 0.28
CA GLY A 71 -8.98 19.89 1.02
C GLY A 71 -8.25 21.14 1.49
N GLU A 72 -8.76 21.79 2.51
CA GLU A 72 -8.12 22.93 3.11
C GLU A 72 -6.97 22.50 4.04
N VAL A 73 -5.76 22.95 3.74
CA VAL A 73 -4.55 22.59 4.48
C VAL A 73 -4.45 23.46 5.74
N VAL A 74 -4.13 22.82 6.87
CA VAL A 74 -3.79 23.49 8.12
C VAL A 74 -2.28 23.57 8.24
N CYS A 75 -1.75 24.79 8.30
CA CYS A 75 -0.32 25.04 8.49
C CYS A 75 -0.05 25.67 9.86
N LYS A 76 1.02 25.23 10.51
CA LYS A 76 1.57 25.89 11.70
C LYS A 76 3.07 26.11 11.46
N ASP A 77 3.53 27.33 11.64
CA ASP A 77 4.93 27.74 11.45
C ASP A 77 5.50 27.33 10.07
N GLY A 78 4.68 27.42 9.00
CA GLY A 78 5.06 27.02 7.65
C GLY A 78 5.07 25.51 7.37
N VAL A 79 4.71 24.71 8.36
CA VAL A 79 4.64 23.23 8.23
C VAL A 79 3.17 22.78 8.15
N VAL A 80 2.86 21.91 7.20
CA VAL A 80 1.54 21.28 7.09
C VAL A 80 1.32 20.35 8.28
N THR A 81 0.28 20.63 9.07
CA THR A 81 -0.08 19.84 10.25
C THR A 81 -1.32 18.96 10.04
N GLY A 82 -2.08 19.22 8.98
CA GLY A 82 -3.25 18.44 8.64
C GLY A 82 -4.02 19.00 7.46
N ILE A 83 -5.10 18.30 7.10
CA ILE A 83 -6.08 18.73 6.11
C ILE A 83 -7.44 18.74 6.78
N ARG A 84 -8.13 19.87 6.70
CA ARG A 84 -9.53 20.01 7.07
C ARG A 84 -10.38 20.23 5.82
N GLU A 85 -11.71 20.17 5.97
CA GLU A 85 -12.63 20.44 4.85
C GLU A 85 -12.25 19.63 3.59
N ILE A 86 -12.07 18.30 3.76
CA ILE A 86 -11.70 17.43 2.65
C ILE A 86 -12.76 17.54 1.56
N SER A 87 -12.33 17.92 0.36
CA SER A 87 -13.16 18.16 -0.82
C SER A 87 -13.00 17.08 -1.89
N SER A 88 -11.92 16.31 -1.84
CA SER A 88 -11.74 15.19 -2.78
C SER A 88 -10.83 14.09 -2.24
N LEU A 89 -11.06 12.89 -2.75
CA LEU A 89 -10.28 11.67 -2.48
C LEU A 89 -9.83 11.04 -3.80
N CYS A 90 -8.60 10.52 -3.82
CA CYS A 90 -8.10 9.67 -4.88
C CYS A 90 -7.74 8.30 -4.31
N ILE A 91 -8.63 7.33 -4.47
CA ILE A 91 -8.45 5.96 -3.99
C ILE A 91 -7.71 5.16 -5.06
N ARG A 92 -6.43 4.85 -4.82
CA ARG A 92 -5.63 3.99 -5.67
C ARG A 92 -5.75 2.55 -5.21
N VAL A 93 -6.19 1.69 -6.12
CA VAL A 93 -6.39 0.28 -5.82
C VAL A 93 -5.05 -0.45 -5.87
N ALA A 94 -4.60 -0.93 -4.71
CA ALA A 94 -3.46 -1.83 -4.68
C ALA A 94 -3.82 -3.11 -5.43
N ARG A 95 -2.90 -3.58 -6.28
CA ARG A 95 -3.06 -4.83 -7.02
C ARG A 95 -2.10 -5.85 -6.46
N ASP A 96 -2.59 -7.04 -6.29
CA ASP A 96 -1.79 -8.21 -6.00
C ASP A 96 -1.79 -9.14 -7.22
N PHE A 97 -0.66 -9.76 -7.49
CA PHE A 97 -0.47 -10.63 -8.64
C PHE A 97 0.18 -11.95 -8.18
N PRO A 98 -0.58 -12.81 -7.48
CA PRO A 98 -0.07 -14.09 -7.03
C PRO A 98 0.41 -14.94 -8.21
N GLY A 99 1.62 -15.50 -8.08
CA GLY A 99 2.20 -16.43 -9.06
C GLY A 99 3.09 -15.79 -10.11
N ILE A 100 3.24 -14.45 -10.19
CA ILE A 100 4.13 -13.81 -11.19
C ILE A 100 5.61 -14.14 -10.96
N ALA A 101 6.00 -14.40 -9.71
CA ALA A 101 7.38 -14.73 -9.33
C ALA A 101 7.67 -16.25 -9.29
N LYS A 102 6.70 -17.10 -9.61
CA LYS A 102 6.82 -18.56 -9.45
C LYS A 102 8.09 -19.16 -10.07
N ARG A 103 8.47 -18.70 -11.26
CA ARG A 103 9.69 -19.16 -11.93
C ARG A 103 10.97 -18.62 -11.27
N ALA A 104 10.93 -17.39 -10.73
CA ALA A 104 12.08 -16.78 -10.07
C ALA A 104 12.30 -17.36 -8.67
N ALA A 105 11.25 -17.84 -8.00
CA ALA A 105 11.32 -18.40 -6.66
C ALA A 105 12.11 -19.73 -6.58
N ASP A 106 12.27 -20.40 -7.72
CA ASP A 106 13.06 -21.65 -7.81
C ASP A 106 14.53 -21.40 -8.21
N ALA A 107 14.93 -20.14 -8.42
CA ALA A 107 16.31 -19.79 -8.76
C ALA A 107 17.23 -19.97 -7.55
N PRO A 108 18.41 -20.60 -7.72
CA PRO A 108 19.36 -20.76 -6.63
C PRO A 108 20.11 -19.44 -6.35
N GLY A 109 20.49 -19.25 -5.08
CA GLY A 109 21.32 -18.12 -4.62
C GLY A 109 20.55 -16.81 -4.42
N SER A 110 21.27 -15.72 -4.40
CA SER A 110 20.72 -14.39 -4.17
C SER A 110 20.06 -13.81 -5.42
N ILE A 111 18.94 -13.12 -5.24
CA ILE A 111 18.16 -12.53 -6.33
C ILE A 111 18.21 -11.01 -6.20
N LEU A 112 18.66 -10.31 -7.25
CA LEU A 112 18.64 -8.85 -7.34
C LEU A 112 17.58 -8.42 -8.36
N ILE A 113 16.61 -7.60 -7.92
CA ILE A 113 15.55 -7.06 -8.78
C ILE A 113 15.88 -5.63 -9.17
N LEU A 114 16.12 -5.40 -10.46
CA LEU A 114 16.44 -4.10 -11.04
C LEU A 114 15.35 -3.61 -11.99
N GLY A 115 15.14 -2.33 -12.06
CA GLY A 115 14.19 -1.70 -12.98
C GLY A 115 13.86 -0.26 -12.63
N ALA A 116 13.28 0.49 -13.56
CA ALA A 116 12.86 1.86 -13.36
C ALA A 116 11.72 1.98 -12.31
N PRO A 117 11.47 3.16 -11.73
CA PRO A 117 10.28 3.41 -10.91
C PRO A 117 9.00 3.00 -11.65
N GLY A 118 8.06 2.39 -10.93
CA GLY A 118 6.78 1.94 -11.51
C GLY A 118 6.83 0.61 -12.30
N TRP A 119 7.99 -0.01 -12.48
CA TRP A 119 8.14 -1.26 -13.25
C TRP A 119 7.77 -2.54 -12.46
N GLY A 120 7.08 -2.39 -11.34
CA GLY A 120 6.54 -3.53 -10.61
C GLY A 120 7.54 -4.31 -9.75
N LYS A 121 8.74 -3.73 -9.46
CA LYS A 121 9.76 -4.38 -8.61
C LYS A 121 9.19 -4.85 -7.26
N THR A 122 8.47 -3.97 -6.57
CA THR A 122 7.84 -4.27 -5.27
C THR A 122 6.76 -5.36 -5.41
N THR A 123 6.01 -5.35 -6.51
CA THR A 123 4.99 -6.37 -6.80
C THR A 123 5.63 -7.74 -7.03
N LEU A 124 6.71 -7.79 -7.81
CA LEU A 124 7.47 -9.01 -8.05
C LEU A 124 8.13 -9.52 -6.77
N LEU A 125 8.76 -8.64 -5.99
CA LEU A 125 9.39 -8.99 -4.71
C LEU A 125 8.37 -9.55 -3.72
N ARG A 126 7.18 -8.94 -3.62
CA ARG A 126 6.09 -9.44 -2.76
C ARG A 126 5.70 -10.87 -3.08
N ASP A 127 5.50 -11.16 -4.37
CA ASP A 127 5.12 -12.50 -4.78
C ASP A 127 6.28 -13.50 -4.64
N LEU A 128 7.52 -13.05 -4.87
CA LEU A 128 8.72 -13.86 -4.64
C LEU A 128 8.81 -14.31 -3.18
N ILE A 129 8.66 -13.37 -2.23
CA ILE A 129 8.63 -13.65 -0.79
C ILE A 129 7.50 -14.65 -0.46
N ARG A 130 6.31 -14.45 -1.03
CA ARG A 130 5.18 -15.36 -0.85
C ARG A 130 5.51 -16.78 -1.32
N GLN A 131 6.06 -16.92 -2.53
CA GLN A 131 6.39 -18.25 -3.09
C GLN A 131 7.47 -18.97 -2.28
N ILE A 132 8.54 -18.28 -1.89
CA ILE A 132 9.61 -18.84 -1.06
C ILE A 132 9.10 -19.15 0.34
N GLY A 133 8.36 -18.24 0.95
CA GLY A 133 7.81 -18.34 2.31
C GLY A 133 6.75 -19.45 2.50
N GLU A 134 6.27 -20.08 1.44
CA GLU A 134 5.49 -21.32 1.57
C GLU A 134 6.37 -22.55 1.89
N LYS A 135 7.65 -22.50 1.52
CA LYS A 135 8.58 -23.65 1.61
C LYS A 135 9.65 -23.45 2.69
N GLN A 136 10.20 -22.27 2.81
CA GLN A 136 11.37 -21.89 3.62
C GLN A 136 11.04 -20.79 4.61
N CYS A 137 11.81 -20.68 5.69
CA CYS A 137 11.71 -19.56 6.63
C CYS A 137 12.31 -18.31 6.01
N VAL A 138 11.47 -17.30 5.79
CA VAL A 138 11.86 -16.02 5.18
C VAL A 138 11.75 -14.92 6.22
N SER A 139 12.82 -14.16 6.44
CA SER A 139 12.76 -12.91 7.20
C SER A 139 12.81 -11.72 6.27
N VAL A 140 11.84 -10.85 6.34
CA VAL A 140 11.72 -9.64 5.51
C VAL A 140 12.07 -8.42 6.33
N VAL A 141 12.98 -7.58 5.81
CA VAL A 141 13.28 -6.27 6.38
C VAL A 141 12.69 -5.20 5.47
N ASP A 142 11.50 -4.72 5.87
CA ASP A 142 10.72 -3.75 5.11
C ASP A 142 10.77 -2.38 5.80
N GLU A 143 11.77 -1.58 5.44
CA GLU A 143 12.03 -0.28 6.06
C GLU A 143 10.83 0.67 5.99
N ARG A 144 10.01 0.58 4.95
CA ARG A 144 8.87 1.47 4.71
C ARG A 144 7.50 0.86 4.98
N GLY A 145 7.43 -0.45 5.27
CA GLY A 145 6.16 -1.15 5.44
C GLY A 145 5.31 -1.24 4.16
N GLU A 146 5.97 -1.29 2.99
CA GLU A 146 5.28 -1.26 1.68
C GLU A 146 5.00 -2.65 1.09
N LEU A 147 5.68 -3.68 1.59
CA LEU A 147 5.59 -5.01 0.98
C LEU A 147 4.29 -5.73 1.31
N PHE A 148 3.94 -5.78 2.58
CA PHE A 148 2.74 -6.51 3.03
C PHE A 148 1.83 -5.61 3.88
N PRO A 149 1.19 -4.60 3.26
CA PRO A 149 0.12 -3.89 3.96
C PRO A 149 -0.98 -4.87 4.34
N GLU A 150 -1.74 -4.51 5.37
CA GLU A 150 -2.79 -5.35 5.93
C GLU A 150 -3.77 -5.86 4.85
N GLY A 151 -4.08 -7.16 4.89
CA GLY A 151 -4.97 -7.82 3.94
C GLY A 151 -4.28 -8.43 2.71
N LEU A 152 -2.95 -8.28 2.56
CA LEU A 152 -2.20 -9.03 1.57
C LEU A 152 -1.60 -10.31 2.18
N GLU A 153 -1.73 -11.40 1.43
CA GLU A 153 -1.19 -12.68 1.85
C GLU A 153 0.33 -12.71 1.72
N ARG A 154 0.97 -13.33 2.70
CA ARG A 154 2.39 -13.64 2.73
C ARG A 154 2.56 -15.16 2.87
N GLY A 155 3.70 -15.70 2.53
CA GLY A 155 3.99 -17.12 2.75
C GLY A 155 3.86 -17.49 4.24
N LYS A 156 3.45 -18.72 4.53
CA LYS A 156 3.18 -19.20 5.90
C LYS A 156 4.38 -19.14 6.85
N LYS A 157 5.59 -19.19 6.28
CA LYS A 157 6.87 -19.15 7.02
C LYS A 157 7.57 -17.80 6.84
N THR A 158 6.80 -16.70 6.75
CA THR A 158 7.35 -15.35 6.51
C THR A 158 7.19 -14.49 7.76
N ASP A 159 8.30 -14.00 8.27
CA ASP A 159 8.41 -13.03 9.35
C ASP A 159 8.77 -11.65 8.79
N ILE A 160 8.16 -10.57 9.28
CA ILE A 160 8.34 -9.23 8.73
C ILE A 160 8.76 -8.27 9.84
N LEU A 161 9.91 -7.62 9.64
CA LEU A 161 10.40 -6.51 10.44
C LEU A 161 10.18 -5.22 9.65
N THR A 162 9.41 -4.29 10.21
CA THR A 162 9.08 -3.01 9.58
C THR A 162 9.63 -1.83 10.36
N GLY A 163 9.83 -0.69 9.68
CA GLY A 163 10.24 0.57 10.31
C GLY A 163 11.68 0.59 10.82
N CYS A 164 12.50 -0.36 10.40
CA CYS A 164 13.91 -0.45 10.75
C CYS A 164 14.78 -0.26 9.49
N PRO A 165 15.89 0.51 9.56
CA PRO A 165 16.85 0.60 8.46
C PRO A 165 17.38 -0.80 8.08
N LYS A 166 17.64 -1.01 6.80
CA LYS A 166 17.93 -2.35 6.26
C LYS A 166 19.10 -3.06 6.94
N SER A 167 20.24 -2.41 7.06
CA SER A 167 21.46 -3.05 7.61
C SER A 167 21.26 -3.54 9.05
N PRO A 168 20.86 -2.69 10.03
CA PRO A 168 20.60 -3.18 11.39
C PRO A 168 19.42 -4.14 11.47
N GLY A 169 18.42 -4.01 10.59
CA GLY A 169 17.30 -4.94 10.52
C GLY A 169 17.73 -6.34 10.06
N ILE A 170 18.60 -6.43 9.07
CA ILE A 170 19.18 -7.71 8.60
C ILE A 170 19.99 -8.37 9.72
N ASP A 171 20.86 -7.62 10.38
CA ASP A 171 21.63 -8.15 11.51
C ASP A 171 20.73 -8.67 12.64
N MET A 172 19.64 -7.97 12.91
CA MET A 172 18.67 -8.37 13.92
C MET A 172 18.01 -9.69 13.56
N VAL A 173 17.43 -9.83 12.38
CA VAL A 173 16.71 -11.04 11.98
C VAL A 173 17.64 -12.24 11.84
N LEU A 174 18.87 -12.04 11.38
CA LEU A 174 19.89 -13.10 11.33
C LEU A 174 20.18 -13.70 12.72
N ARG A 175 20.29 -12.84 13.75
CA ARG A 175 20.62 -13.28 15.10
C ARG A 175 19.43 -13.88 15.86
N THR A 176 18.21 -13.47 15.51
CA THR A 176 17.04 -13.79 16.34
C THR A 176 16.08 -14.78 15.69
N MET A 177 15.97 -14.80 14.36
CA MET A 177 14.97 -15.57 13.64
C MET A 177 15.54 -16.80 12.93
N GLY A 178 16.84 -16.84 12.62
CA GLY A 178 17.50 -17.95 11.95
C GLY A 178 16.87 -18.30 10.59
N PRO A 179 16.65 -17.31 9.68
CA PRO A 179 15.96 -17.55 8.43
C PRO A 179 16.79 -18.34 7.42
N ASP A 180 16.13 -19.07 6.53
CA ASP A 180 16.73 -19.71 5.35
C ASP A 180 16.99 -18.66 4.26
N CYS A 181 16.19 -17.56 4.25
CA CYS A 181 16.26 -16.49 3.26
C CYS A 181 15.90 -15.14 3.90
N ILE A 182 16.58 -14.05 3.48
CA ILE A 182 16.30 -12.66 3.88
C ILE A 182 16.03 -11.84 2.62
#